data_6fa84a544972dc49b512737b22d184b6
#
_entry.id   6fa84a544972dc49b512737b22d184b6
#
_cell.length_a   1.000
_cell.length_b   1.000
_cell.length_c   1.000
_cell.angle_alpha   90.00
_cell.angle_beta   90.00
_cell.angle_gamma   90.00
#
_symmetry.space_group_name_H-M   'P 1'
#
loop_
_entity.id
_entity.type
_entity.pdbx_description
1 polymer ?
#
loop_
_entity_poly.entity_id
_entity_poly.type
_entity_poly.pdbx_seq_one_letter_code
_entity_poly.pdbx_strand_id
1 'polypeptide(L)'
;MSDAMESLYPFLYSDTSDLSAVLDQVRASTVAKAAEIVELRRAVGVRDGARIAECARQAAARFGAGGRLFAFGNGGSATDAQQLATLFLNPGSGMGGGGAPGWTAPPLPAF
;
A
#
# COMPACT_ATOMS: atom_id res chain seq x y z
N MET A 1 -30.47 -23.03 -9.15
CA MET A 1 -29.09 -22.56 -8.85
C MET A 1 -28.46 -21.84 -10.04
N SER A 2 -28.78 -22.20 -11.26
CA SER A 2 -28.26 -21.54 -12.46
C SER A 2 -28.68 -20.07 -12.56
N ASP A 3 -29.95 -19.76 -12.35
CA ASP A 3 -30.53 -18.41 -12.46
C ASP A 3 -29.90 -17.35 -11.53
N ALA A 4 -29.49 -17.72 -10.32
CA ALA A 4 -28.91 -16.78 -9.37
C ALA A 4 -27.49 -16.36 -9.78
N MET A 5 -26.70 -17.27 -10.33
CA MET A 5 -25.35 -16.99 -10.83
C MET A 5 -25.40 -16.19 -12.14
N GLU A 6 -26.35 -16.49 -13.00
CA GLU A 6 -26.58 -15.77 -14.25
C GLU A 6 -27.03 -14.32 -14.00
N SER A 7 -27.84 -14.11 -12.96
CA SER A 7 -28.24 -12.77 -12.51
C SER A 7 -27.10 -11.96 -11.87
N LEU A 8 -26.19 -12.64 -11.18
CA LEU A 8 -25.03 -11.99 -10.52
C LEU A 8 -23.89 -11.69 -11.51
N TYR A 9 -23.75 -12.53 -12.52
CA TYR A 9 -22.65 -12.43 -13.50
C TYR A 9 -23.15 -12.64 -14.93
N PRO A 10 -24.02 -11.75 -15.46
CA PRO A 10 -24.62 -11.91 -16.80
C PRO A 10 -23.56 -12.03 -17.90
N PHE A 11 -22.41 -11.42 -17.74
CA PHE A 11 -21.33 -11.43 -18.71
C PHE A 11 -20.67 -12.80 -18.91
N LEU A 12 -20.80 -13.72 -17.93
CA LEU A 12 -20.27 -15.09 -18.05
C LEU A 12 -21.15 -16.00 -18.90
N TYR A 13 -22.40 -15.61 -19.11
CA TYR A 13 -23.43 -16.41 -19.79
C TYR A 13 -23.92 -15.81 -21.13
N SER A 14 -23.41 -14.61 -21.48
CA SER A 14 -23.73 -14.00 -22.76
C SER A 14 -22.81 -14.56 -23.85
N ASP A 15 -23.37 -15.34 -24.79
CA ASP A 15 -22.66 -15.86 -25.95
C ASP A 15 -22.14 -14.78 -26.92
N THR A 16 -22.46 -13.51 -26.66
CA THR A 16 -22.12 -12.36 -27.48
C THR A 16 -21.33 -11.31 -26.71
N SER A 17 -20.66 -11.69 -25.58
CA SER A 17 -19.79 -10.75 -24.92
C SER A 17 -18.64 -10.39 -25.86
N ASP A 18 -18.66 -9.19 -26.37
CA ASP A 18 -17.53 -8.62 -27.08
C ASP A 18 -16.36 -8.51 -26.10
N LEU A 19 -15.49 -9.52 -26.11
CA LEU A 19 -14.34 -9.61 -25.23
C LEU A 19 -13.47 -8.36 -25.35
N SER A 20 -13.42 -7.76 -26.53
CA SER A 20 -12.64 -6.53 -26.75
C SER A 20 -13.24 -5.35 -25.98
N ALA A 21 -14.57 -5.20 -25.97
CA ALA A 21 -15.26 -4.15 -25.21
C ALA A 21 -15.06 -4.31 -23.70
N VAL A 22 -15.11 -5.55 -23.20
CA VAL A 22 -14.82 -5.84 -21.77
C VAL A 22 -13.38 -5.51 -21.43
N LEU A 23 -12.42 -5.89 -22.25
CA LEU A 23 -11.01 -5.59 -22.04
C LEU A 23 -10.74 -4.08 -22.09
N ASP A 24 -11.35 -3.35 -22.99
CA ASP A 24 -11.24 -1.89 -23.08
C ASP A 24 -11.82 -1.22 -21.82
N GLN A 25 -12.94 -1.70 -21.32
CA GLN A 25 -13.52 -1.19 -20.07
C GLN A 25 -12.63 -1.46 -18.86
N VAL A 26 -12.08 -2.67 -18.74
CA VAL A 26 -11.14 -3.04 -17.67
C VAL A 26 -9.88 -2.15 -17.75
N ARG A 27 -9.34 -1.98 -18.94
CA ARG A 27 -8.17 -1.10 -19.17
C ARG A 27 -8.47 0.34 -18.75
N ALA A 28 -9.58 0.90 -19.21
CA ALA A 28 -9.98 2.26 -18.87
C ALA A 28 -10.15 2.45 -17.35
N SER A 29 -10.81 1.49 -16.69
CA SER A 29 -10.99 1.50 -15.24
C SER A 29 -9.66 1.41 -14.50
N THR A 30 -8.75 0.57 -14.94
CA THR A 30 -7.41 0.41 -14.33
C THR A 30 -6.58 1.70 -14.46
N VAL A 31 -6.60 2.33 -15.63
CA VAL A 31 -5.89 3.60 -15.88
C VAL A 31 -6.48 4.72 -15.00
N ALA A 32 -7.80 4.81 -14.91
CA ALA A 32 -8.48 5.78 -14.06
C ALA A 32 -8.11 5.60 -12.59
N LYS A 33 -8.10 4.37 -12.08
CA LYS A 33 -7.69 4.07 -10.71
C LYS A 33 -6.22 4.40 -10.44
N ALA A 34 -5.34 4.12 -11.37
CA ALA A 34 -3.93 4.50 -11.26
C ALA A 34 -3.76 6.03 -11.14
N ALA A 35 -4.51 6.79 -11.96
CA ALA A 35 -4.51 8.25 -11.90
C ALA A 35 -5.03 8.79 -10.56
N GLU A 36 -6.13 8.23 -10.05
CA GLU A 36 -6.69 8.57 -8.72
C GLU A 36 -5.66 8.33 -7.60
N ILE A 37 -4.94 7.22 -7.63
CA ILE A 37 -3.91 6.89 -6.63
C ILE A 37 -2.76 7.90 -6.68
N VAL A 38 -2.31 8.27 -7.88
CA VAL A 38 -1.23 9.26 -8.04
C VAL A 38 -1.67 10.61 -7.48
N GLU A 39 -2.88 11.05 -7.80
CA GLU A 39 -3.41 12.33 -7.32
C GLU A 39 -3.59 12.34 -5.79
N LEU A 40 -4.12 11.26 -5.22
CA LEU A 40 -4.23 11.11 -3.78
C LEU A 40 -2.86 11.22 -3.09
N ARG A 41 -1.85 10.55 -3.61
CA ARG A 41 -0.49 10.60 -3.06
C ARG A 41 0.12 12.00 -3.14
N ARG A 42 -0.12 12.72 -4.24
CA ARG A 42 0.31 14.12 -4.37
C ARG A 42 -0.38 15.01 -3.34
N ALA A 43 -1.69 14.87 -3.20
CA ALA A 43 -2.46 15.64 -2.24
C ALA A 43 -2.00 15.39 -0.79
N VAL A 44 -1.74 14.13 -0.42
CA VAL A 44 -1.18 13.78 0.89
C VAL A 44 0.20 14.39 1.07
N GLY A 45 1.07 14.31 0.06
CA GLY A 45 2.42 14.90 0.11
C GLY A 45 2.39 16.40 0.36
N VAL A 46 1.51 17.13 -0.31
CA VAL A 46 1.34 18.58 -0.14
C VAL A 46 0.74 18.92 1.23
N ARG A 47 -0.32 18.23 1.62
CA ARG A 47 -1.07 18.54 2.86
C ARG A 47 -0.32 18.09 4.12
N ASP A 48 0.24 16.90 4.11
CA ASP A 48 0.74 16.22 5.31
C ASP A 48 2.26 16.01 5.32
N GLY A 49 2.97 16.34 4.24
CA GLY A 49 4.40 16.09 4.10
C GLY A 49 5.24 16.64 5.26
N ALA A 50 4.97 17.87 5.69
CA ALA A 50 5.67 18.48 6.83
C ALA A 50 5.36 17.75 8.15
N ARG A 51 4.12 17.29 8.35
CA ARG A 51 3.71 16.52 9.54
C ARG A 51 4.37 15.14 9.56
N ILE A 52 4.47 14.49 8.41
CA ILE A 52 5.14 13.20 8.27
C ILE A 52 6.63 13.35 8.59
N ALA A 53 7.28 14.39 8.07
CA ALA A 53 8.69 14.66 8.35
C ALA A 53 8.93 14.95 9.83
N GLU A 54 8.04 15.71 10.49
CA GLU A 54 8.13 15.95 11.93
C GLU A 54 7.96 14.66 12.74
N CYS A 55 6.97 13.83 12.38
CA CYS A 55 6.78 12.54 13.00
C CYS A 55 8.03 11.65 12.88
N ALA A 56 8.66 11.62 11.72
CA ALA A 56 9.90 10.87 11.49
C ALA A 56 11.05 11.38 12.37
N ARG A 57 11.21 12.70 12.52
CA ARG A 57 12.24 13.30 13.40
C ARG A 57 12.02 12.94 14.86
N GLN A 58 10.77 12.98 15.33
CA GLN A 58 10.44 12.61 16.71
C GLN A 58 10.66 11.11 16.95
N ALA A 59 10.29 10.26 16.01
CA ALA A 59 10.55 8.83 16.08
C ALA A 59 12.06 8.55 16.16
N ALA A 60 12.85 9.18 15.30
CA ALA A 60 14.31 9.05 15.33
C ALA A 60 14.92 9.48 16.66
N ALA A 61 14.46 10.59 17.25
CA ALA A 61 14.92 11.05 18.55
C ALA A 61 14.59 10.04 19.66
N ARG A 62 13.40 9.44 19.63
CA ARG A 62 13.01 8.42 20.62
C ARG A 62 13.83 7.14 20.46
N PHE A 63 14.09 6.67 19.25
CA PHE A 63 14.99 5.54 19.00
C PHE A 63 16.41 5.84 19.50
N GLY A 64 16.92 7.04 19.26
CA GLY A 64 18.21 7.47 19.77
C GLY A 64 18.31 7.47 21.29
N ALA A 65 17.18 7.65 21.99
CA ALA A 65 17.07 7.57 23.45
C ALA A 65 16.77 6.15 23.96
N GLY A 66 16.86 5.11 23.12
CA GLY A 66 16.56 3.72 23.50
C GLY A 66 15.10 3.34 23.46
N GLY A 67 14.25 4.14 22.79
CA GLY A 67 12.84 3.86 22.60
C GLY A 67 12.59 2.65 21.68
N ARG A 68 11.39 2.10 21.75
CA ARG A 68 10.94 0.96 20.95
C ARG A 68 9.67 1.31 20.17
N LEU A 69 9.51 0.72 18.99
CA LEU A 69 8.29 0.80 18.23
C LEU A 69 7.40 -0.42 18.54
N PHE A 70 6.14 -0.15 18.85
CA PHE A 70 5.10 -1.18 18.95
C PHE A 70 4.05 -0.89 17.87
N ALA A 71 3.83 -1.85 16.98
CA ALA A 71 2.82 -1.78 15.95
C ALA A 71 1.79 -2.89 16.16
N PHE A 72 0.52 -2.55 16.16
CA PHE A 72 -0.56 -3.51 16.35
C PHE A 72 -1.81 -3.10 15.56
N GLY A 73 -2.65 -4.06 15.26
CA GLY A 73 -3.89 -3.85 14.53
C GLY A 73 -4.73 -5.12 14.46
N ASN A 74 -5.96 -4.98 13.94
CA ASN A 74 -6.92 -6.08 13.75
C ASN A 74 -7.15 -6.34 12.26
N GLY A 75 -7.31 -7.61 11.85
CA GLY A 75 -7.56 -7.97 10.46
C GLY A 75 -6.46 -7.48 9.52
N GLY A 76 -6.83 -6.75 8.46
CA GLY A 76 -5.89 -6.18 7.49
C GLY A 76 -4.87 -5.22 8.11
N SER A 77 -5.26 -4.48 9.15
CA SER A 77 -4.33 -3.58 9.84
C SER A 77 -3.25 -4.32 10.65
N ALA A 78 -3.47 -5.58 11.01
CA ALA A 78 -2.43 -6.41 11.61
C ALA A 78 -1.30 -6.70 10.62
N THR A 79 -1.63 -6.90 9.34
CA THR A 79 -0.65 -7.06 8.25
C THR A 79 0.17 -5.79 8.04
N ASP A 80 -0.47 -4.62 8.06
CA ASP A 80 0.20 -3.33 7.95
C ASP A 80 1.14 -3.10 9.14
N ALA A 81 0.72 -3.43 10.36
CA ALA A 81 1.54 -3.34 11.56
C ALA A 81 2.78 -4.24 11.47
N GLN A 82 2.62 -5.47 10.98
CA GLN A 82 3.73 -6.41 10.77
C GLN A 82 4.70 -5.90 9.71
N GLN A 83 4.20 -5.34 8.61
CA GLN A 83 5.05 -4.73 7.58
C GLN A 83 5.84 -3.55 8.12
N LEU A 84 5.20 -2.68 8.90
CA LEU A 84 5.86 -1.54 9.52
C LEU A 84 7.00 -2.00 10.45
N ALA A 85 6.74 -2.96 11.33
CA ALA A 85 7.77 -3.51 12.22
C ALA A 85 8.93 -4.12 11.42
N THR A 86 8.63 -4.85 10.35
CA THR A 86 9.64 -5.47 9.47
C THR A 86 10.53 -4.43 8.80
N LEU A 87 9.99 -3.30 8.36
CA LEU A 87 10.78 -2.20 7.77
C LEU A 87 11.79 -1.61 8.75
N PHE A 88 11.45 -1.53 10.03
CA PHE A 88 12.36 -1.04 11.06
C PHE A 88 13.40 -2.09 11.46
N LEU A 89 13.03 -3.36 11.51
CA LEU A 89 13.95 -4.46 11.84
C LEU A 89 14.92 -4.77 10.71
N ASN A 90 14.49 -4.63 9.46
CA ASN A 90 15.28 -4.95 8.27
C ASN A 90 15.27 -3.78 7.28
N PRO A 91 15.88 -2.64 7.63
CA PRO A 91 15.95 -1.50 6.74
C PRO A 91 16.72 -1.87 5.46
N GLY A 92 16.09 -1.67 4.32
CA GLY A 92 16.63 -2.05 3.00
C GLY A 92 16.05 -3.33 2.39
N SER A 93 15.26 -4.11 3.11
CA SER A 93 14.51 -5.24 2.57
C SER A 93 13.13 -4.86 2.00
N GLY A 94 12.86 -3.58 1.79
CA GLY A 94 11.59 -3.07 1.29
C GLY A 94 11.18 -3.76 -0.02
N MET A 95 9.90 -4.14 -0.11
CA MET A 95 9.25 -4.73 -1.29
C MET A 95 9.20 -3.73 -2.46
N GLY A 96 10.30 -3.60 -3.13
CA GLY A 96 10.45 -2.73 -4.28
C GLY A 96 11.87 -2.20 -4.31
N GLY A 97 12.75 -2.88 -4.99
CA GLY A 97 14.18 -2.64 -5.17
C GLY A 97 14.67 -1.23 -5.50
N GLY A 98 14.21 -0.23 -4.76
CA GLY A 98 14.53 1.18 -4.88
C GLY A 98 15.20 1.75 -3.65
N GLY A 99 15.84 0.94 -2.81
CA GLY A 99 16.76 1.46 -1.80
C GLY A 99 17.88 2.21 -2.52
N ALA A 100 18.10 3.47 -2.15
CA ALA A 100 19.23 4.22 -2.69
C ALA A 100 20.52 3.38 -2.51
N PRO A 101 21.35 3.23 -3.55
CA PRO A 101 22.57 2.43 -3.44
C PRO A 101 23.43 2.95 -2.30
N GLY A 102 23.74 2.09 -1.34
CA GLY A 102 24.65 2.41 -0.23
C GLY A 102 24.00 2.86 1.08
N TRP A 103 22.68 2.90 1.18
CA TRP A 103 22.03 3.18 2.46
C TRP A 103 21.81 1.91 3.27
N THR A 104 22.63 1.72 4.29
CA THR A 104 22.48 0.66 5.29
C THR A 104 22.22 1.29 6.64
N ALA A 105 20.98 1.28 7.10
CA ALA A 105 20.69 1.66 8.48
C ALA A 105 20.77 0.41 9.38
N PRO A 106 21.23 0.55 10.63
CA PRO A 106 21.16 -0.55 11.59
C PRO A 106 19.69 -0.88 11.91
N PRO A 107 19.38 -2.14 12.25
CA PRO A 107 18.04 -2.51 12.69
C PRO A 107 17.61 -1.69 13.90
N LEU A 108 16.36 -1.25 13.91
CA LEU A 108 15.76 -0.54 15.04
C LEU A 108 14.83 -1.49 15.81
N PRO A 109 14.73 -1.39 17.14
CA PRO A 109 13.89 -2.27 17.93
C PRO A 109 12.41 -2.03 17.62
N ALA A 110 11.77 -3.01 16.98
CA ALA A 110 10.34 -3.03 16.66
C ALA A 110 9.72 -4.38 17.03
N PHE A 111 8.44 -4.38 17.38
CA PHE A 111 7.66 -5.56 17.79
C PHE A 111 6.25 -5.52 17.22
#